data_901c1130f19e7c49def69ec780e13104
#
_entry.id   901c1130f19e7c49def69ec780e13104
#
_cell.length_a   1.000
_cell.length_b   1.000
_cell.length_c   1.000
_cell.angle_alpha   90.00
_cell.angle_beta   90.00
_cell.angle_gamma   90.00
#
_symmetry.space_group_name_H-M   'P 1'
#
loop_
_entity.id
_entity.type
_entity.pdbx_description
1 polymer ?
#
loop_
_entity_poly.entity_id
_entity_poly.type
_entity_poly.pdbx_seq_one_letter_code
_entity_poly.pdbx_strand_id
1 'polypeptide(L)'
;MKRVVIVGGGLGGVAAALAAARLGVPCLIISECDWIGGQISSQAIPPDEHPWIEMTGSTASYRSFRKRVRDFYRSNYPLIAAARNKEALNPGLGNIGPLAHEPFVAEMVLEQILAPWRSRGLIEILRGWKAAGADVQGDRVRSVTIRNSEGVEQEIVGDYFLDATDLGDLLEVAEVEHVIGAESQAQTGELHALQGPADPRDQQAITWAMALRLSPHTDNVIPRPAQYDRWRTYQPHFWPGPMLGWQVSDYVTHESRYRPLMLNEPDSSGLFYDLWHARRVLAAEQMEGGWESDTTIAAWPMMDYWEIPLLGGNTNDTAKALQEAKEFTRSFLYWMQTEAPRHDGGTGYPELRPHGEATGTPDGLAKMPYIREGRRIQADFTVVEEHIGVAARPGKAGAERFRDSVGIGAYRMDLHPSSSGRNTLDLDSWPFEIPLGALIPVRLNNVIPAGKTMGTTHLTNGAYRVHPVEWATGEAAGALAAYCLQSKTTPRETRDQDFQLEDFQSVLSTRLDIDLHWPEFGALTPLRRFGYVQTAAS
;
A
#
# COMPACT_ATOMS: atom_id res chain seq x y z
N MET A 1 0.91 7.17 -32.25
CA MET A 1 0.48 8.17 -31.26
C MET A 1 1.36 7.96 -30.04
N LYS A 2 1.96 9.02 -29.49
CA LYS A 2 2.81 8.88 -28.28
C LYS A 2 1.97 8.38 -27.12
N ARG A 3 2.45 7.35 -26.42
CA ARG A 3 1.67 6.62 -25.41
C ARG A 3 2.52 6.26 -24.20
N VAL A 4 1.95 6.45 -23.02
CA VAL A 4 2.47 5.94 -21.76
C VAL A 4 1.80 4.60 -21.46
N VAL A 5 2.58 3.55 -21.23
CA VAL A 5 2.11 2.21 -20.85
C VAL A 5 2.39 2.02 -19.37
N ILE A 6 1.36 1.78 -18.57
CA ILE A 6 1.43 1.61 -17.12
C ILE A 6 1.14 0.14 -16.82
N VAL A 7 2.14 -0.59 -16.38
CA VAL A 7 2.03 -1.99 -15.99
C VAL A 7 1.74 -2.03 -14.49
N GLY A 8 0.54 -2.47 -14.15
CA GLY A 8 0.00 -2.47 -12.80
C GLY A 8 -1.17 -1.51 -12.63
N GLY A 9 -2.32 -2.06 -12.21
CA GLY A 9 -3.51 -1.28 -11.85
C GLY A 9 -3.53 -0.86 -10.38
N GLY A 10 -2.37 -0.82 -9.70
CA GLY A 10 -2.22 -0.38 -8.33
C GLY A 10 -2.55 1.10 -8.12
N LEU A 11 -2.46 1.55 -6.88
CA LEU A 11 -2.80 2.94 -6.51
C LEU A 11 -1.91 3.94 -7.26
N GLY A 12 -0.61 3.67 -7.32
CA GLY A 12 0.34 4.48 -8.08
C GLY A 12 0.07 4.47 -9.58
N GLY A 13 -0.36 3.34 -10.15
CA GLY A 13 -0.72 3.23 -11.58
C GLY A 13 -1.93 4.08 -11.95
N VAL A 14 -2.95 4.10 -11.10
CA VAL A 14 -4.13 4.98 -11.25
C VAL A 14 -3.73 6.45 -11.18
N ALA A 15 -2.91 6.81 -10.19
CA ALA A 15 -2.41 8.18 -10.02
C ALA A 15 -1.55 8.64 -11.22
N ALA A 16 -0.68 7.76 -11.74
CA ALA A 16 0.13 8.01 -12.92
C ALA A 16 -0.72 8.25 -14.17
N ALA A 17 -1.74 7.41 -14.38
CA ALA A 17 -2.67 7.59 -15.50
C ALA A 17 -3.43 8.91 -15.42
N LEU A 18 -3.90 9.26 -14.23
CA LEU A 18 -4.60 10.52 -13.99
C LEU A 18 -3.69 11.72 -14.28
N ALA A 19 -2.44 11.71 -13.82
CA ALA A 19 -1.47 12.78 -14.05
C ALA A 19 -1.13 12.93 -15.55
N ALA A 20 -0.83 11.84 -16.25
CA ALA A 20 -0.57 11.85 -17.67
C ALA A 20 -1.76 12.40 -18.47
N ALA A 21 -2.98 11.95 -18.16
CA ALA A 21 -4.21 12.40 -18.81
C ALA A 21 -4.51 13.89 -18.55
N ARG A 22 -4.28 14.39 -17.32
CA ARG A 22 -4.40 15.82 -16.98
C ARG A 22 -3.42 16.68 -17.77
N LEU A 23 -2.26 16.15 -18.11
CA LEU A 23 -1.29 16.80 -18.99
C LEU A 23 -1.55 16.57 -20.48
N GLY A 24 -2.65 15.86 -20.85
CA GLY A 24 -3.07 15.64 -22.23
C GLY A 24 -2.33 14.51 -22.96
N VAL A 25 -1.66 13.63 -22.24
CA VAL A 25 -0.93 12.49 -22.82
C VAL A 25 -1.74 11.20 -22.65
N PRO A 26 -2.04 10.48 -23.75
CA PRO A 26 -2.75 9.20 -23.69
C PRO A 26 -1.94 8.12 -22.96
N CYS A 27 -2.62 7.31 -22.16
CA CYS A 27 -2.01 6.20 -21.44
C CYS A 27 -2.90 4.95 -21.45
N LEU A 28 -2.24 3.81 -21.20
CA LEU A 28 -2.86 2.51 -21.06
C LEU A 28 -2.45 1.93 -19.70
N ILE A 29 -3.43 1.53 -18.88
CA ILE A 29 -3.21 0.74 -17.68
C ILE A 29 -3.39 -0.74 -18.02
N ILE A 30 -2.44 -1.58 -17.63
CA ILE A 30 -2.50 -3.03 -17.73
C ILE A 30 -2.64 -3.56 -16.29
N SER A 31 -3.77 -4.15 -15.95
CA SER A 31 -4.07 -4.64 -14.61
C SER A 31 -4.27 -6.15 -14.61
N GLU A 32 -3.58 -6.87 -13.72
CA GLU A 32 -3.82 -8.29 -13.50
C GLU A 32 -5.19 -8.53 -12.84
N CYS A 33 -5.57 -7.66 -11.92
CA CYS A 33 -6.86 -7.72 -11.24
C CYS A 33 -7.97 -7.05 -12.09
N ASP A 34 -9.20 -7.49 -11.89
CA ASP A 34 -10.41 -6.87 -12.43
C ASP A 34 -10.78 -5.56 -11.71
N TRP A 35 -10.24 -5.32 -10.52
CA TRP A 35 -10.30 -4.05 -9.79
C TRP A 35 -9.00 -3.25 -9.93
N ILE A 36 -9.12 -1.92 -9.99
CA ILE A 36 -7.97 -0.98 -9.92
C ILE A 36 -7.83 -0.40 -8.52
N GLY A 37 -6.67 0.15 -8.20
CA GLY A 37 -6.38 0.79 -6.91
C GLY A 37 -5.52 -0.05 -5.96
N GLY A 38 -5.23 -1.32 -6.29
CA GLY A 38 -4.28 -2.15 -5.54
C GLY A 38 -4.59 -2.22 -4.04
N GLN A 39 -3.68 -1.71 -3.21
CA GLN A 39 -3.78 -1.85 -1.76
C GLN A 39 -5.09 -1.29 -1.18
N ILE A 40 -5.67 -0.24 -1.75
CA ILE A 40 -6.88 0.38 -1.23
C ILE A 40 -8.19 -0.32 -1.64
N SER A 41 -8.14 -1.18 -2.64
CA SER A 41 -9.29 -1.86 -3.24
C SER A 41 -9.09 -3.38 -3.30
N SER A 42 -8.37 -3.89 -4.31
CA SER A 42 -8.20 -5.33 -4.55
C SER A 42 -7.47 -6.06 -3.43
N GLN A 43 -6.63 -5.40 -2.63
CA GLN A 43 -5.94 -5.95 -1.47
C GLN A 43 -6.65 -5.65 -0.14
N ALA A 44 -7.73 -4.87 -0.18
CA ALA A 44 -8.64 -4.57 0.93
C ALA A 44 -7.96 -3.96 2.17
N ILE A 45 -6.98 -3.07 2.00
CA ILE A 45 -6.32 -2.39 3.12
C ILE A 45 -6.88 -0.98 3.27
N PRO A 46 -7.51 -0.63 4.39
CA PRO A 46 -7.86 0.76 4.70
C PRO A 46 -6.62 1.65 4.69
N PRO A 47 -6.74 2.92 4.25
CA PRO A 47 -5.58 3.78 4.06
C PRO A 47 -4.73 3.96 5.33
N ASP A 48 -3.44 3.68 5.22
CA ASP A 48 -2.44 4.07 6.20
C ASP A 48 -2.02 5.51 5.91
N GLU A 49 -2.43 6.43 6.77
CA GLU A 49 -2.26 7.86 6.59
C GLU A 49 -1.59 8.51 7.80
N HIS A 50 -0.91 9.63 7.58
CA HIS A 50 -0.29 10.40 8.65
C HIS A 50 -1.31 11.32 9.36
N PRO A 51 -1.01 11.82 10.59
CA PRO A 51 -1.98 12.58 11.40
C PRO A 51 -2.49 13.88 10.76
N TRP A 52 -1.72 14.49 9.86
CA TRP A 52 -2.06 15.78 9.23
C TRP A 52 -2.76 15.63 7.87
N ILE A 53 -3.14 14.43 7.47
CA ILE A 53 -3.67 14.13 6.12
C ILE A 53 -4.91 14.96 5.75
N GLU A 54 -5.69 15.40 6.74
CA GLU A 54 -6.87 16.24 6.49
C GLU A 54 -6.48 17.69 6.12
N MET A 55 -5.29 18.12 6.45
CA MET A 55 -4.82 19.51 6.26
C MET A 55 -3.78 19.62 5.14
N THR A 56 -2.82 18.71 5.11
CA THR A 56 -1.64 18.77 4.23
C THR A 56 -0.98 17.42 4.08
N GLY A 57 0.11 17.34 3.31
CA GLY A 57 0.96 16.17 3.20
C GLY A 57 0.48 15.13 2.17
N SER A 58 -0.45 15.53 1.30
CA SER A 58 -0.88 14.72 0.16
C SER A 58 -1.19 15.59 -1.05
N THR A 59 -1.21 15.01 -2.23
CA THR A 59 -1.53 15.73 -3.46
C THR A 59 -3.01 16.14 -3.52
N ALA A 60 -3.33 17.16 -4.30
CA ALA A 60 -4.72 17.62 -4.47
C ALA A 60 -5.63 16.52 -5.02
N SER A 61 -5.11 15.66 -5.90
CA SER A 61 -5.89 14.56 -6.47
C SER A 61 -6.18 13.47 -5.44
N TYR A 62 -5.25 13.16 -4.52
CA TYR A 62 -5.50 12.25 -3.40
C TYR A 62 -6.54 12.83 -2.42
N ARG A 63 -6.44 14.12 -2.10
CA ARG A 63 -7.48 14.82 -1.31
C ARG A 63 -8.85 14.76 -2.00
N SER A 64 -8.89 14.90 -3.33
CA SER A 64 -10.11 14.74 -4.13
C SER A 64 -10.67 13.32 -4.04
N PHE A 65 -9.81 12.28 -4.13
CA PHE A 65 -10.22 10.89 -3.91
C PHE A 65 -10.86 10.71 -2.54
N ARG A 66 -10.21 11.15 -1.46
CA ARG A 66 -10.73 11.06 -0.09
C ARG A 66 -12.10 11.73 0.05
N LYS A 67 -12.23 12.95 -0.52
CA LYS A 67 -13.52 13.68 -0.52
C LYS A 67 -14.61 12.88 -1.26
N ARG A 68 -14.30 12.33 -2.44
CA ARG A 68 -15.27 11.54 -3.22
C ARG A 68 -15.69 10.25 -2.53
N VAL A 69 -14.80 9.60 -1.78
CA VAL A 69 -15.17 8.47 -0.92
C VAL A 69 -16.24 8.90 0.09
N ARG A 70 -16.03 10.00 0.80
CA ARG A 70 -17.02 10.55 1.74
C ARG A 70 -18.35 10.92 1.05
N ASP A 71 -18.27 11.54 -0.12
CA ASP A 71 -19.45 11.94 -0.89
C ASP A 71 -20.23 10.72 -1.40
N PHE A 72 -19.51 9.62 -1.73
CA PHE A 72 -20.14 8.35 -2.10
C PHE A 72 -21.01 7.80 -0.96
N TYR A 73 -20.49 7.77 0.27
CA TYR A 73 -21.28 7.35 1.43
C TYR A 73 -22.46 8.28 1.70
N ARG A 74 -22.27 9.60 1.62
CA ARG A 74 -23.35 10.58 1.82
C ARG A 74 -24.49 10.41 0.82
N SER A 75 -24.16 10.01 -0.40
CA SER A 75 -25.13 9.89 -1.50
C SER A 75 -25.81 8.53 -1.58
N ASN A 76 -25.13 7.47 -1.13
CA ASN A 76 -25.59 6.10 -1.40
C ASN A 76 -25.95 5.30 -0.14
N TYR A 77 -25.55 5.77 1.05
CA TYR A 77 -25.82 5.06 2.31
C TYR A 77 -26.86 5.80 3.16
N PRO A 78 -27.71 5.08 3.90
CA PRO A 78 -28.68 5.68 4.81
C PRO A 78 -28.01 6.19 6.10
N LEU A 79 -27.13 7.18 5.98
CA LEU A 79 -26.41 7.75 7.10
C LEU A 79 -27.36 8.53 8.02
N ILE A 80 -27.21 8.36 9.35
CA ILE A 80 -27.83 9.25 10.33
C ILE A 80 -27.38 10.70 10.12
N ALA A 81 -28.22 11.66 10.48
CA ALA A 81 -27.95 13.09 10.25
C ALA A 81 -26.61 13.55 10.85
N ALA A 82 -26.23 13.05 12.03
CA ALA A 82 -24.97 13.39 12.67
C ALA A 82 -23.74 12.94 11.85
N ALA A 83 -23.77 11.73 11.26
CA ALA A 83 -22.72 11.22 10.41
C ALA A 83 -22.70 11.94 9.06
N ARG A 84 -23.87 12.13 8.43
CA ARG A 84 -24.02 12.79 7.12
C ARG A 84 -23.45 14.21 7.11
N ASN A 85 -23.62 14.96 8.20
CA ASN A 85 -23.20 16.35 8.32
C ASN A 85 -21.74 16.51 8.82
N LYS A 86 -21.08 15.43 9.20
CA LYS A 86 -19.68 15.47 9.65
C LYS A 86 -18.77 15.71 8.46
N GLU A 87 -18.01 16.81 8.46
CA GLU A 87 -17.08 17.15 7.37
C GLU A 87 -16.07 16.05 7.13
N ALA A 88 -15.33 15.66 8.15
CA ALA A 88 -14.37 14.54 8.12
C ALA A 88 -15.08 13.22 8.47
N LEU A 89 -16.10 12.85 7.66
CA LEU A 89 -16.78 11.56 7.81
C LEU A 89 -15.77 10.41 7.69
N ASN A 90 -15.72 9.55 8.71
CA ASN A 90 -15.04 8.26 8.69
C ASN A 90 -16.11 7.16 8.68
N PRO A 91 -16.41 6.53 7.55
CA PRO A 91 -17.52 5.57 7.43
C PRO A 91 -17.42 4.37 8.36
N GLY A 92 -16.19 3.89 8.57
CA GLY A 92 -15.93 2.77 9.46
C GLY A 92 -15.72 3.15 10.91
N LEU A 93 -15.44 4.41 11.22
CA LEU A 93 -14.92 4.82 12.53
C LEU A 93 -13.73 3.95 12.98
N GLY A 94 -12.97 3.42 12.00
CA GLY A 94 -11.80 2.59 12.28
C GLY A 94 -10.66 3.40 12.89
N ASN A 95 -9.88 2.75 13.75
CA ASN A 95 -8.82 3.43 14.51
C ASN A 95 -7.50 3.53 13.74
N ILE A 96 -7.38 2.84 12.57
CA ILE A 96 -6.15 2.85 11.78
C ILE A 96 -5.87 4.20 11.12
N GLY A 97 -6.91 4.97 10.84
CA GLY A 97 -6.79 6.26 10.18
C GLY A 97 -8.09 7.06 10.13
N PRO A 98 -8.04 8.31 9.66
CA PRO A 98 -9.21 9.21 9.65
C PRO A 98 -10.22 8.90 8.53
N LEU A 99 -9.92 7.95 7.64
CA LEU A 99 -10.83 7.54 6.55
C LEU A 99 -10.75 6.02 6.32
N ALA A 100 -11.49 5.25 7.12
CA ALA A 100 -11.68 3.82 6.90
C ALA A 100 -12.98 3.60 6.09
N HIS A 101 -12.87 2.92 4.95
CA HIS A 101 -13.96 2.69 4.02
C HIS A 101 -13.90 1.30 3.40
N GLU A 102 -15.00 0.83 2.85
CA GLU A 102 -15.07 -0.47 2.19
C GLU A 102 -14.23 -0.49 0.90
N PRO A 103 -13.53 -1.60 0.59
CA PRO A 103 -12.67 -1.72 -0.58
C PRO A 103 -13.40 -1.47 -1.91
N PHE A 104 -14.63 -1.99 -2.05
CA PHE A 104 -15.40 -1.80 -3.28
C PHE A 104 -15.75 -0.32 -3.51
N VAL A 105 -15.93 0.49 -2.44
CA VAL A 105 -16.18 1.93 -2.56
C VAL A 105 -14.96 2.64 -3.13
N ALA A 106 -13.75 2.22 -2.75
CA ALA A 106 -12.54 2.74 -3.37
C ALA A 106 -12.51 2.47 -4.87
N GLU A 107 -12.78 1.23 -5.30
CA GLU A 107 -12.87 0.86 -6.71
C GLU A 107 -13.88 1.73 -7.46
N MET A 108 -15.11 1.84 -6.94
CA MET A 108 -16.15 2.66 -7.57
C MET A 108 -15.76 4.13 -7.71
N VAL A 109 -15.10 4.69 -6.70
CA VAL A 109 -14.66 6.09 -6.71
C VAL A 109 -13.50 6.30 -7.69
N LEU A 110 -12.55 5.36 -7.76
CA LEU A 110 -11.45 5.42 -8.73
C LEU A 110 -11.98 5.34 -10.18
N GLU A 111 -12.93 4.44 -10.45
CA GLU A 111 -13.60 4.39 -11.75
C GLU A 111 -14.31 5.72 -12.11
N GLN A 112 -14.99 6.33 -11.16
CA GLN A 112 -15.62 7.64 -11.37
C GLN A 112 -14.59 8.76 -11.65
N ILE A 113 -13.44 8.73 -10.99
CA ILE A 113 -12.36 9.70 -11.23
C ILE A 113 -11.79 9.55 -12.64
N LEU A 114 -11.60 8.32 -13.11
CA LEU A 114 -11.03 8.05 -14.42
C LEU A 114 -12.04 8.17 -15.58
N ALA A 115 -13.33 8.03 -15.32
CA ALA A 115 -14.38 8.00 -16.36
C ALA A 115 -14.35 9.18 -17.34
N PRO A 116 -14.18 10.45 -16.94
CA PRO A 116 -14.09 11.58 -17.88
C PRO A 116 -12.89 11.48 -18.84
N TRP A 117 -11.78 10.95 -18.36
CA TRP A 117 -10.54 10.79 -19.14
C TRP A 117 -10.63 9.60 -20.10
N ARG A 118 -11.29 8.53 -19.67
CA ARG A 118 -11.62 7.36 -20.51
C ARG A 118 -12.58 7.77 -21.65
N SER A 119 -13.62 8.53 -21.33
CA SER A 119 -14.55 9.07 -22.34
C SER A 119 -13.87 9.95 -23.40
N ARG A 120 -12.77 10.63 -23.04
CA ARG A 120 -11.97 11.45 -23.96
C ARG A 120 -10.90 10.63 -24.71
N GLY A 121 -10.79 9.33 -24.47
CA GLY A 121 -9.77 8.46 -25.06
C GLY A 121 -8.35 8.70 -24.54
N LEU A 122 -8.20 9.37 -23.39
CA LEU A 122 -6.89 9.63 -22.77
C LEU A 122 -6.45 8.52 -21.83
N ILE A 123 -7.38 7.72 -21.29
CA ILE A 123 -7.08 6.55 -20.45
C ILE A 123 -7.79 5.33 -21.02
N GLU A 124 -7.05 4.28 -21.22
CA GLU A 124 -7.53 2.93 -21.52
C GLU A 124 -7.10 1.98 -20.38
N ILE A 125 -7.93 0.98 -20.05
CA ILE A 125 -7.63 -0.01 -19.01
C ILE A 125 -7.85 -1.41 -19.58
N LEU A 126 -6.82 -2.24 -19.56
CA LEU A 126 -6.90 -3.68 -19.86
C LEU A 126 -6.84 -4.45 -18.54
N ARG A 127 -7.92 -5.18 -18.22
CA ARG A 127 -8.03 -6.00 -17.01
C ARG A 127 -7.82 -7.47 -17.30
N GLY A 128 -7.28 -8.20 -16.33
CA GLY A 128 -6.98 -9.62 -16.45
C GLY A 128 -5.69 -9.89 -17.24
N TRP A 129 -4.80 -8.90 -17.36
CA TRP A 129 -3.55 -9.01 -18.08
C TRP A 129 -2.37 -8.64 -17.18
N LYS A 130 -1.26 -9.37 -17.31
CA LYS A 130 0.00 -9.11 -16.63
C LYS A 130 1.16 -9.10 -17.61
N ALA A 131 2.27 -8.45 -17.22
CA ALA A 131 3.51 -8.50 -17.99
C ALA A 131 4.05 -9.94 -18.04
N ALA A 132 4.52 -10.34 -19.21
CA ALA A 132 5.06 -11.69 -19.47
C ALA A 132 6.39 -11.64 -20.23
N GLY A 133 6.77 -10.50 -20.80
CA GLY A 133 8.04 -10.29 -21.51
C GLY A 133 8.18 -8.83 -21.93
N ALA A 134 9.37 -8.45 -22.36
CA ALA A 134 9.64 -7.12 -22.94
C ALA A 134 10.68 -7.22 -24.06
N ASP A 135 10.56 -6.35 -25.07
CA ASP A 135 11.62 -6.10 -26.07
C ASP A 135 12.43 -4.89 -25.61
N VAL A 136 13.69 -5.13 -25.27
CA VAL A 136 14.64 -4.11 -24.79
C VAL A 136 15.75 -3.95 -25.81
N GLN A 137 15.95 -2.72 -26.28
CA GLN A 137 16.99 -2.38 -27.24
C GLN A 137 17.88 -1.26 -26.69
N GLY A 138 19.10 -1.62 -26.31
CA GLY A 138 20.03 -0.70 -25.65
C GLY A 138 19.51 -0.23 -24.29
N ASP A 139 19.25 1.06 -24.19
CA ASP A 139 18.77 1.72 -22.97
C ASP A 139 17.25 2.00 -22.99
N ARG A 140 16.49 1.32 -23.87
CA ARG A 140 15.05 1.55 -24.03
C ARG A 140 14.24 0.27 -24.18
N VAL A 141 13.12 0.22 -23.50
CA VAL A 141 12.03 -0.74 -23.78
C VAL A 141 11.27 -0.26 -25.04
N ARG A 142 11.02 -1.18 -25.97
CA ARG A 142 10.23 -0.94 -27.20
C ARG A 142 8.79 -1.38 -27.03
N SER A 143 8.62 -2.54 -26.42
CA SER A 143 7.31 -3.10 -26.18
C SER A 143 7.31 -4.00 -24.93
N VAL A 144 6.11 -4.25 -24.40
CA VAL A 144 5.87 -5.23 -23.34
C VAL A 144 4.89 -6.26 -23.88
N THR A 145 5.25 -7.54 -23.75
CA THR A 145 4.31 -8.66 -23.97
C THR A 145 3.48 -8.85 -22.71
N ILE A 146 2.16 -8.78 -22.86
CA ILE A 146 1.21 -9.07 -21.79
C ILE A 146 0.52 -10.40 -22.05
N ARG A 147 0.11 -11.09 -20.97
CA ARG A 147 -0.57 -12.38 -21.01
C ARG A 147 -1.78 -12.39 -20.08
N ASN A 148 -2.89 -12.95 -20.55
CA ASN A 148 -4.08 -13.18 -19.71
C ASN A 148 -4.09 -14.58 -19.09
N SER A 149 -5.11 -14.88 -18.29
CA SER A 149 -5.28 -16.18 -17.62
C SER A 149 -5.51 -17.35 -18.59
N GLU A 150 -5.95 -17.08 -19.83
CA GLU A 150 -6.15 -18.09 -20.88
C GLU A 150 -4.85 -18.37 -21.65
N GLY A 151 -3.76 -17.67 -21.32
CA GLY A 151 -2.47 -17.79 -22.01
C GLY A 151 -2.38 -17.01 -23.32
N VAL A 152 -3.37 -16.18 -23.65
CA VAL A 152 -3.32 -15.29 -24.82
C VAL A 152 -2.29 -14.20 -24.56
N GLU A 153 -1.41 -13.99 -25.54
CA GLU A 153 -0.38 -12.94 -25.49
C GLU A 153 -0.69 -11.80 -26.45
N GLN A 154 -0.32 -10.60 -26.03
CA GLN A 154 -0.42 -9.40 -26.83
C GLN A 154 0.83 -8.52 -26.61
N GLU A 155 1.38 -7.99 -27.70
CA GLU A 155 2.45 -7.01 -27.66
C GLU A 155 1.88 -5.58 -27.53
N ILE A 156 2.41 -4.81 -26.59
CA ILE A 156 2.03 -3.42 -26.33
C ILE A 156 3.24 -2.53 -26.56
N VAL A 157 3.18 -1.73 -27.62
CA VAL A 157 4.20 -0.74 -27.97
C VAL A 157 3.92 0.57 -27.21
N GLY A 158 4.96 1.21 -26.70
CA GLY A 158 4.88 2.49 -25.99
C GLY A 158 6.13 3.32 -26.11
N ASP A 159 6.04 4.59 -25.71
CA ASP A 159 7.19 5.49 -25.62
C ASP A 159 7.83 5.47 -24.22
N TYR A 160 6.99 5.38 -23.17
CA TYR A 160 7.37 5.24 -21.76
C TYR A 160 6.60 4.09 -21.13
N PHE A 161 7.26 3.36 -20.24
CA PHE A 161 6.72 2.22 -19.51
C PHE A 161 6.86 2.47 -18.01
N LEU A 162 5.75 2.46 -17.29
CA LEU A 162 5.73 2.70 -15.85
C LEU A 162 5.46 1.39 -15.12
N ASP A 163 6.28 1.09 -14.11
CA ASP A 163 6.02 -0.05 -13.22
C ASP A 163 5.19 0.40 -12.01
N ALA A 164 3.94 -0.06 -11.97
CA ALA A 164 3.00 0.11 -10.86
C ALA A 164 2.52 -1.25 -10.34
N THR A 165 3.29 -2.31 -10.56
CA THR A 165 3.02 -3.64 -10.02
C THR A 165 3.51 -3.73 -8.56
N ASP A 166 2.91 -4.62 -7.79
CA ASP A 166 3.29 -4.80 -6.38
C ASP A 166 4.65 -5.47 -6.21
N LEU A 167 5.03 -6.33 -7.15
CA LEU A 167 6.26 -7.11 -7.10
C LEU A 167 7.39 -6.58 -8.00
N GLY A 168 7.13 -5.56 -8.83
CA GLY A 168 8.08 -5.09 -9.83
C GLY A 168 8.16 -6.03 -11.04
N ASP A 169 7.01 -6.48 -11.54
CA ASP A 169 6.97 -7.48 -12.64
C ASP A 169 7.51 -6.91 -13.95
N LEU A 170 7.29 -5.63 -14.22
CA LEU A 170 7.89 -4.98 -15.39
C LEU A 170 9.41 -4.91 -15.25
N LEU A 171 9.93 -4.68 -14.04
CA LEU A 171 11.38 -4.63 -13.80
C LEU A 171 12.03 -5.98 -14.12
N GLU A 172 11.37 -7.07 -13.76
CA GLU A 172 11.85 -8.43 -14.07
C GLU A 172 11.90 -8.68 -15.58
N VAL A 173 10.76 -8.50 -16.27
CA VAL A 173 10.65 -8.86 -17.69
C VAL A 173 11.43 -7.92 -18.61
N ALA A 174 11.72 -6.69 -18.16
CA ALA A 174 12.53 -5.71 -18.89
C ALA A 174 14.00 -5.71 -18.44
N GLU A 175 14.40 -6.66 -17.59
CA GLU A 175 15.76 -6.80 -17.07
C GLU A 175 16.31 -5.47 -16.50
N VAL A 176 15.45 -4.73 -15.77
CA VAL A 176 15.87 -3.53 -15.06
C VAL A 176 16.70 -3.92 -13.85
N GLU A 177 17.81 -3.24 -13.65
CA GLU A 177 18.65 -3.45 -12.47
C GLU A 177 17.87 -3.13 -11.20
N HIS A 178 17.76 -4.10 -10.29
CA HIS A 178 16.96 -3.99 -9.08
C HIS A 178 17.58 -4.76 -7.90
N VAL A 179 17.07 -4.50 -6.72
CA VAL A 179 17.37 -5.21 -5.48
C VAL A 179 16.10 -5.82 -4.89
N ILE A 180 16.25 -6.91 -4.15
CA ILE A 180 15.19 -7.58 -3.39
C ILE A 180 15.68 -7.90 -1.98
N GLY A 181 14.75 -8.00 -1.03
CA GLY A 181 15.08 -8.33 0.36
C GLY A 181 15.86 -7.22 1.06
N ALA A 182 16.60 -7.57 2.11
CA ALA A 182 17.26 -6.61 2.98
C ALA A 182 18.74 -6.40 2.62
N GLU A 183 19.13 -5.15 2.50
CA GLU A 183 20.50 -4.72 2.29
C GLU A 183 21.33 -4.83 3.59
N SER A 184 22.64 -4.95 3.45
CA SER A 184 23.57 -4.88 4.58
C SER A 184 23.97 -3.45 4.90
N GLN A 185 24.33 -3.20 6.16
CA GLN A 185 24.90 -1.93 6.59
C GLN A 185 26.16 -1.55 5.81
N ALA A 186 26.96 -2.56 5.42
CA ALA A 186 28.14 -2.33 4.58
C ALA A 186 27.81 -1.78 3.18
N GLN A 187 26.62 -2.06 2.65
CA GLN A 187 26.16 -1.57 1.34
C GLN A 187 25.55 -0.18 1.42
N THR A 188 24.72 0.09 2.42
CA THR A 188 23.88 1.30 2.48
C THR A 188 24.36 2.32 3.51
N GLY A 189 25.10 1.89 4.51
CA GLY A 189 25.51 2.72 5.66
C GLY A 189 24.43 2.88 6.72
N GLU A 190 23.22 2.39 6.48
CA GLU A 190 22.05 2.62 7.34
C GLU A 190 22.23 2.05 8.75
N LEU A 191 21.78 2.83 9.74
CA LEU A 191 21.94 2.49 11.16
C LEU A 191 21.31 1.14 11.54
N HIS A 192 20.14 0.82 10.97
CA HIS A 192 19.37 -0.37 11.31
C HIS A 192 19.38 -1.45 10.20
N ALA A 193 20.20 -1.31 9.15
CA ALA A 193 20.37 -2.35 8.15
C ALA A 193 21.07 -3.59 8.74
N LEU A 194 21.06 -4.69 7.97
CA LEU A 194 21.66 -5.95 8.42
C LEU A 194 23.16 -5.78 8.74
N GLN A 195 23.57 -6.23 9.93
CA GLN A 195 24.99 -6.21 10.35
C GLN A 195 25.84 -7.25 9.60
N GLY A 196 25.23 -8.27 9.03
CA GLY A 196 25.85 -9.31 8.21
C GLY A 196 25.78 -8.98 6.71
N PRO A 197 25.92 -9.98 5.83
CA PRO A 197 25.69 -9.82 4.40
C PRO A 197 24.22 -9.49 4.12
N ALA A 198 23.98 -8.86 2.96
CA ALA A 198 22.62 -8.68 2.46
C ALA A 198 21.91 -10.01 2.29
N ASP A 199 20.60 -10.03 2.54
CA ASP A 199 19.78 -11.22 2.38
C ASP A 199 18.61 -10.95 1.41
N PRO A 200 18.71 -11.38 0.15
CA PRO A 200 17.62 -11.24 -0.83
C PRO A 200 16.35 -12.01 -0.45
N ARG A 201 16.46 -12.98 0.45
CA ARG A 201 15.30 -13.76 0.93
C ARG A 201 14.59 -13.10 2.10
N ASP A 202 15.19 -12.10 2.72
CA ASP A 202 14.63 -11.37 3.85
C ASP A 202 13.59 -10.35 3.37
N GLN A 203 12.41 -10.86 3.03
CA GLN A 203 11.29 -10.09 2.48
C GLN A 203 10.18 -9.98 3.52
N GLN A 204 9.53 -8.83 3.57
CA GLN A 204 8.41 -8.61 4.49
C GLN A 204 7.25 -9.56 4.20
N ALA A 205 6.59 -9.99 5.26
CA ALA A 205 5.37 -10.79 5.22
C ALA A 205 4.31 -10.17 4.31
N ILE A 206 3.55 -11.04 3.66
CA ILE A 206 2.30 -10.65 2.98
C ILE A 206 1.10 -10.95 3.87
N THR A 207 -0.03 -10.29 3.62
CA THR A 207 -1.28 -10.59 4.31
C THR A 207 -2.39 -10.82 3.28
N TRP A 208 -3.10 -11.95 3.37
CA TRP A 208 -4.33 -12.07 2.60
C TRP A 208 -5.50 -11.57 3.44
N ALA A 209 -5.91 -10.33 3.24
CA ALA A 209 -6.98 -9.70 4.01
C ALA A 209 -8.33 -10.36 3.77
N MET A 210 -9.23 -10.26 4.75
CA MET A 210 -10.60 -10.75 4.67
C MET A 210 -11.59 -9.74 5.26
N ALA A 211 -12.67 -9.45 4.57
CA ALA A 211 -13.78 -8.68 5.12
C ALA A 211 -14.69 -9.59 5.96
N LEU A 212 -15.05 -9.11 7.14
CA LEU A 212 -15.88 -9.82 8.12
C LEU A 212 -17.07 -8.98 8.58
N ARG A 213 -18.19 -9.64 8.85
CA ARG A 213 -19.36 -9.11 9.55
C ARG A 213 -19.75 -10.01 10.72
N LEU A 214 -20.53 -9.46 11.63
CA LEU A 214 -21.24 -10.24 12.63
C LEU A 214 -22.69 -10.48 12.15
N SER A 215 -23.15 -11.71 12.24
CA SER A 215 -24.55 -12.06 12.04
C SER A 215 -25.08 -12.72 13.31
N PRO A 216 -25.60 -11.91 14.26
CA PRO A 216 -26.07 -12.41 15.55
C PRO A 216 -27.08 -13.56 15.38
N HIS A 217 -26.99 -14.56 16.24
CA HIS A 217 -27.88 -15.72 16.25
C HIS A 217 -27.79 -16.66 15.04
N THR A 218 -26.74 -16.56 14.22
CA THR A 218 -26.46 -17.50 13.13
C THR A 218 -25.14 -18.22 13.37
N ASP A 219 -25.09 -19.48 12.95
CA ASP A 219 -23.86 -20.27 12.89
C ASP A 219 -23.29 -20.17 11.48
N ASN A 220 -22.19 -19.46 11.36
CA ASN A 220 -21.49 -19.21 10.09
C ASN A 220 -20.12 -19.91 10.03
N VAL A 221 -19.90 -20.93 10.88
CA VAL A 221 -18.64 -21.67 10.91
C VAL A 221 -18.33 -22.23 9.54
N ILE A 222 -17.20 -21.83 8.97
CA ILE A 222 -16.74 -22.32 7.66
C ILE A 222 -16.29 -23.79 7.77
N PRO A 223 -16.26 -24.54 6.66
CA PRO A 223 -15.63 -25.86 6.65
C PRO A 223 -14.18 -25.77 7.16
N ARG A 224 -13.77 -26.75 7.96
CA ARG A 224 -12.42 -26.79 8.52
C ARG A 224 -11.37 -26.80 7.40
N PRO A 225 -10.44 -25.80 7.36
CA PRO A 225 -9.42 -25.72 6.33
C PRO A 225 -8.46 -26.92 6.38
N ALA A 226 -7.97 -27.34 5.21
CA ALA A 226 -7.13 -28.54 5.10
C ALA A 226 -5.81 -28.45 5.89
N GLN A 227 -5.25 -27.23 6.02
CA GLN A 227 -3.99 -27.01 6.74
C GLN A 227 -4.19 -26.49 8.18
N TYR A 228 -5.42 -26.55 8.71
CA TYR A 228 -5.74 -26.01 10.03
C TYR A 228 -4.85 -26.56 11.16
N ASP A 229 -4.63 -27.86 11.23
CA ASP A 229 -3.82 -28.50 12.27
C ASP A 229 -2.36 -28.01 12.25
N ARG A 230 -1.81 -27.79 11.09
CA ARG A 230 -0.48 -27.21 10.94
C ARG A 230 -0.44 -25.81 11.56
N TRP A 231 -1.35 -24.93 11.13
CA TRP A 231 -1.37 -23.55 11.61
C TRP A 231 -1.75 -23.43 13.07
N ARG A 232 -2.60 -24.32 13.57
CA ARG A 232 -3.03 -24.34 14.96
C ARG A 232 -1.89 -24.58 15.95
N THR A 233 -0.90 -25.35 15.54
CA THR A 233 0.27 -25.70 16.37
C THR A 233 1.52 -24.89 16.01
N TYR A 234 1.46 -24.10 14.95
CA TYR A 234 2.61 -23.34 14.46
C TYR A 234 2.92 -22.15 15.36
N GLN A 235 4.15 -22.12 15.87
CA GLN A 235 4.69 -21.03 16.69
C GLN A 235 6.14 -20.76 16.25
N PRO A 236 6.38 -19.68 15.50
CA PRO A 236 7.73 -19.27 15.13
C PRO A 236 8.53 -18.86 16.37
N HIS A 237 9.84 -19.10 16.36
CA HIS A 237 10.72 -18.82 17.51
C HIS A 237 10.81 -17.33 17.86
N PHE A 238 10.59 -16.44 16.90
CA PHE A 238 10.63 -14.97 17.08
C PHE A 238 9.26 -14.37 17.40
N TRP A 239 8.17 -15.16 17.29
CA TRP A 239 6.81 -14.68 17.55
C TRP A 239 6.36 -15.02 18.97
N PRO A 240 5.63 -14.13 19.67
CA PRO A 240 5.36 -14.28 21.10
C PRO A 240 4.37 -15.38 21.50
N GLY A 241 3.74 -16.05 20.55
CA GLY A 241 2.77 -17.11 20.79
C GLY A 241 2.42 -17.90 19.53
N PRO A 242 1.45 -18.82 19.61
CA PRO A 242 0.91 -19.49 18.43
C PRO A 242 0.37 -18.47 17.42
N MET A 243 0.54 -18.75 16.11
CA MET A 243 0.04 -17.86 15.07
C MET A 243 -1.49 -17.73 15.08
N LEU A 244 -2.21 -18.83 15.37
CA LEU A 244 -3.64 -18.73 15.67
C LEU A 244 -3.83 -18.36 17.15
N GLY A 245 -3.80 -17.06 17.42
CA GLY A 245 -3.83 -16.49 18.78
C GLY A 245 -4.05 -14.99 18.78
N TRP A 246 -4.24 -14.43 19.96
CA TRP A 246 -4.39 -12.98 20.17
C TRP A 246 -3.09 -12.29 20.61
N GLN A 247 -1.96 -13.01 20.61
CA GLN A 247 -0.66 -12.43 20.92
C GLN A 247 -0.01 -11.83 19.68
N VAL A 248 0.56 -10.65 19.83
CA VAL A 248 1.39 -9.98 18.83
C VAL A 248 2.67 -9.50 19.50
N SER A 249 3.73 -9.35 18.72
CA SER A 249 4.92 -8.64 19.17
C SER A 249 4.62 -7.16 19.34
N ASP A 250 5.07 -6.58 20.43
CA ASP A 250 5.23 -5.13 20.48
C ASP A 250 6.28 -4.73 19.44
N TYR A 251 6.01 -3.72 18.65
CA TYR A 251 6.84 -3.39 17.49
C TYR A 251 8.20 -2.75 17.86
N VAL A 252 8.39 -2.35 19.10
CA VAL A 252 9.63 -1.73 19.61
C VAL A 252 10.35 -2.66 20.57
N THR A 253 9.63 -3.19 21.57
CA THR A 253 10.21 -4.03 22.63
C THR A 253 10.21 -5.51 22.29
N HIS A 254 9.44 -5.93 21.29
CA HIS A 254 9.15 -7.32 20.93
C HIS A 254 8.49 -8.15 22.05
N GLU A 255 8.07 -7.52 23.13
CA GLU A 255 7.30 -8.19 24.17
C GLU A 255 5.93 -8.63 23.67
N SER A 256 5.40 -9.67 24.29
CA SER A 256 4.05 -10.15 23.98
C SER A 256 2.99 -9.13 24.37
N ARG A 257 2.10 -8.81 23.43
CA ARG A 257 0.91 -7.98 23.64
C ARG A 257 -0.33 -8.80 23.29
N TYR A 258 -1.32 -8.77 24.17
CA TYR A 258 -2.62 -9.40 23.92
C TYR A 258 -3.55 -8.43 23.21
N ARG A 259 -4.05 -8.82 22.04
CA ARG A 259 -4.94 -8.04 21.17
C ARG A 259 -6.18 -8.86 20.83
N PRO A 260 -7.26 -8.82 21.66
CA PRO A 260 -8.47 -9.60 21.40
C PRO A 260 -9.28 -9.04 20.22
N LEU A 261 -10.17 -9.87 19.69
CA LEU A 261 -11.09 -9.44 18.65
C LEU A 261 -11.97 -8.27 19.12
N MET A 262 -12.50 -8.37 20.36
CA MET A 262 -13.34 -7.36 21.00
C MET A 262 -12.93 -7.16 22.45
N LEU A 263 -13.19 -5.96 22.98
CA LEU A 263 -13.07 -5.62 24.39
C LEU A 263 -14.46 -5.46 25.02
N ASN A 264 -14.61 -5.79 26.31
CA ASN A 264 -15.85 -5.53 27.06
C ASN A 264 -16.10 -4.04 27.28
N GLU A 265 -15.02 -3.30 27.55
CA GLU A 265 -15.03 -1.86 27.77
C GLU A 265 -13.99 -1.22 26.87
N PRO A 266 -14.27 -0.05 26.31
CA PRO A 266 -13.26 0.73 25.59
C PRO A 266 -12.07 1.00 26.52
N ASP A 267 -10.87 0.82 26.01
CA ASP A 267 -9.67 1.18 26.75
C ASP A 267 -9.64 2.68 26.99
N SER A 268 -9.73 3.07 28.26
CA SER A 268 -9.74 4.48 28.67
C SER A 268 -8.45 5.23 28.37
N SER A 269 -7.34 4.51 28.13
CA SER A 269 -6.06 5.13 27.73
C SER A 269 -6.04 5.56 26.26
N GLY A 270 -6.95 5.04 25.43
CA GLY A 270 -6.95 5.23 23.98
C GLY A 270 -5.75 4.60 23.26
N LEU A 271 -4.89 3.89 23.99
CA LEU A 271 -3.68 3.24 23.45
C LEU A 271 -3.97 1.83 22.93
N PHE A 272 -5.04 1.21 23.44
CA PHE A 272 -5.43 -0.14 23.06
C PHE A 272 -6.83 -0.12 22.49
N TYR A 273 -6.93 -0.52 21.25
CA TYR A 273 -8.18 -0.81 20.59
C TYR A 273 -8.23 -2.30 20.26
N ASP A 274 -9.40 -2.83 20.21
CA ASP A 274 -9.60 -4.20 19.77
C ASP A 274 -9.44 -4.35 18.26
N LEU A 275 -9.28 -5.59 17.81
CA LEU A 275 -9.06 -5.88 16.39
C LEU A 275 -10.29 -5.58 15.53
N TRP A 276 -11.51 -5.68 16.10
CA TRP A 276 -12.74 -5.39 15.39
C TRP A 276 -12.84 -3.94 14.94
N HIS A 277 -12.53 -3.00 15.85
CA HIS A 277 -12.58 -1.56 15.57
C HIS A 277 -11.32 -1.04 14.88
N ALA A 278 -10.21 -1.77 14.94
CA ALA A 278 -8.94 -1.32 14.36
C ALA A 278 -9.08 -0.96 12.87
N ARG A 279 -9.59 -1.88 12.06
CA ARG A 279 -9.75 -1.72 10.62
C ARG A 279 -11.23 -1.84 10.20
N ARG A 280 -12.14 -1.35 11.05
CA ARG A 280 -13.57 -1.27 10.73
C ARG A 280 -13.77 -0.29 9.59
N VAL A 281 -14.42 -0.73 8.51
CA VAL A 281 -14.63 0.03 7.27
C VAL A 281 -16.06 0.49 7.06
N LEU A 282 -17.00 -0.07 7.83
CA LEU A 282 -18.40 0.37 7.93
C LEU A 282 -18.87 0.22 9.35
N ALA A 283 -19.36 1.31 9.95
CA ALA A 283 -19.90 1.35 11.30
C ALA A 283 -21.44 1.40 11.26
N ALA A 284 -22.10 0.36 11.77
CA ALA A 284 -23.56 0.25 11.79
C ALA A 284 -24.22 1.39 12.57
N GLU A 285 -23.58 1.87 13.62
CA GLU A 285 -24.04 3.00 14.44
C GLU A 285 -24.20 4.33 13.68
N GLN A 286 -23.55 4.45 12.50
CA GLN A 286 -23.71 5.61 11.62
C GLN A 286 -24.87 5.48 10.62
N MET A 287 -25.56 4.35 10.60
CA MET A 287 -26.62 4.04 9.64
C MET A 287 -28.00 4.16 10.27
N GLU A 288 -28.98 4.65 9.49
CA GLU A 288 -30.40 4.65 9.86
C GLU A 288 -31.01 3.27 9.67
N GLY A 289 -32.13 3.02 10.30
CA GLY A 289 -32.99 1.86 10.02
C GLY A 289 -32.52 0.52 10.54
N GLY A 290 -31.65 0.48 11.56
CA GLY A 290 -31.23 -0.77 12.17
C GLY A 290 -30.32 -1.60 11.27
N TRP A 291 -29.30 -0.99 10.72
CA TRP A 291 -28.25 -1.69 9.97
C TRP A 291 -27.69 -2.85 10.79
N GLU A 292 -27.65 -4.03 10.20
CA GLU A 292 -27.50 -5.28 10.95
C GLU A 292 -26.14 -5.40 11.66
N SER A 293 -25.06 -4.92 11.05
CA SER A 293 -23.69 -5.12 11.58
C SER A 293 -22.67 -4.17 10.96
N ASP A 294 -21.61 -3.95 11.70
CA ASP A 294 -20.36 -3.39 11.18
C ASP A 294 -19.73 -4.29 10.11
N THR A 295 -18.83 -3.70 9.31
CA THR A 295 -17.88 -4.45 8.48
C THR A 295 -16.46 -4.11 8.91
N THR A 296 -15.64 -5.11 9.18
CA THR A 296 -14.21 -4.95 9.47
C THR A 296 -13.34 -5.70 8.48
N ILE A 297 -12.11 -5.24 8.30
CA ILE A 297 -11.09 -5.95 7.52
C ILE A 297 -10.12 -6.62 8.46
N ALA A 298 -10.12 -7.94 8.44
CA ALA A 298 -9.13 -8.76 9.11
C ALA A 298 -7.83 -8.75 8.27
N ALA A 299 -6.92 -7.89 8.66
CA ALA A 299 -5.58 -7.74 8.10
C ALA A 299 -4.64 -7.31 9.24
N TRP A 300 -4.52 -8.17 10.22
CA TRP A 300 -3.80 -7.90 11.47
C TRP A 300 -2.42 -8.55 11.46
N PRO A 301 -1.45 -8.09 12.30
CA PRO A 301 -0.10 -8.65 12.32
C PRO A 301 0.00 -10.16 12.54
N MET A 302 -0.93 -10.75 13.32
CA MET A 302 -1.00 -12.21 13.51
C MET A 302 -1.50 -12.98 12.28
N MET A 303 -1.93 -12.28 11.22
CA MET A 303 -2.34 -12.88 9.94
C MET A 303 -1.26 -12.73 8.86
N ASP A 304 -0.10 -12.22 9.21
CA ASP A 304 1.05 -12.08 8.32
C ASP A 304 1.65 -13.45 7.97
N TYR A 305 1.88 -13.66 6.68
CA TYR A 305 2.49 -14.88 6.14
C TYR A 305 3.90 -14.58 5.64
N TRP A 306 4.90 -15.31 6.14
CA TRP A 306 6.33 -15.11 5.84
C TRP A 306 7.11 -16.39 5.53
N GLU A 307 6.47 -17.57 5.52
CA GLU A 307 7.16 -18.87 5.38
C GLU A 307 7.96 -19.01 4.08
N ILE A 308 7.44 -18.47 2.98
CA ILE A 308 8.06 -18.53 1.66
C ILE A 308 8.10 -17.12 1.09
N PRO A 309 9.31 -16.58 0.77
CA PRO A 309 9.43 -15.28 0.10
C PRO A 309 8.85 -15.35 -1.32
N LEU A 310 8.24 -14.26 -1.79
CA LEU A 310 7.63 -14.21 -3.11
C LEU A 310 8.65 -14.04 -4.25
N LEU A 311 9.80 -13.45 -3.95
CA LEU A 311 10.83 -13.13 -4.95
C LEU A 311 12.11 -13.94 -4.72
N GLY A 312 12.89 -14.15 -5.78
CA GLY A 312 14.17 -14.88 -5.73
C GLY A 312 14.04 -16.41 -5.70
N GLY A 313 12.82 -16.93 -5.68
CA GLY A 313 12.51 -18.34 -5.84
C GLY A 313 12.06 -18.68 -7.27
N ASN A 314 11.51 -19.88 -7.44
CA ASN A 314 10.88 -20.27 -8.69
C ASN A 314 9.36 -19.97 -8.66
N THR A 315 8.70 -20.03 -9.82
CA THR A 315 7.25 -19.77 -9.97
C THR A 315 6.38 -20.69 -9.10
N ASN A 316 6.81 -21.93 -8.84
CA ASN A 316 6.07 -22.85 -7.99
C ASN A 316 6.13 -22.41 -6.52
N ASP A 317 7.26 -21.86 -6.06
CA ASP A 317 7.38 -21.33 -4.69
C ASP A 317 6.44 -20.14 -4.48
N THR A 318 6.39 -19.21 -5.43
CA THR A 318 5.47 -18.07 -5.38
C THR A 318 3.99 -18.53 -5.36
N ALA A 319 3.62 -19.46 -6.24
CA ALA A 319 2.26 -20.00 -6.27
C ALA A 319 1.89 -20.71 -4.95
N LYS A 320 2.84 -21.48 -4.38
CA LYS A 320 2.69 -22.13 -3.09
C LYS A 320 2.53 -21.12 -1.95
N ALA A 321 3.37 -20.07 -1.92
CA ALA A 321 3.28 -18.99 -0.91
C ALA A 321 1.90 -18.33 -0.91
N LEU A 322 1.38 -18.00 -2.09
CA LEU A 322 0.08 -17.39 -2.26
C LEU A 322 -1.07 -18.31 -1.81
N GLN A 323 -0.98 -19.61 -2.13
CA GLN A 323 -1.95 -20.58 -1.69
C GLN A 323 -1.91 -20.78 -0.17
N GLU A 324 -0.72 -20.89 0.42
CA GLU A 324 -0.57 -21.06 1.88
C GLU A 324 -1.05 -19.82 2.63
N ALA A 325 -0.81 -18.59 2.13
CA ALA A 325 -1.31 -17.36 2.73
C ALA A 325 -2.86 -17.34 2.78
N LYS A 326 -3.53 -17.81 1.72
CA LYS A 326 -5.00 -17.95 1.72
C LYS A 326 -5.48 -18.96 2.76
N GLU A 327 -4.85 -20.14 2.79
CA GLU A 327 -5.20 -21.20 3.74
C GLU A 327 -4.93 -20.76 5.19
N PHE A 328 -3.89 -19.98 5.43
CA PHE A 328 -3.60 -19.39 6.73
C PHE A 328 -4.73 -18.45 7.17
N THR A 329 -5.14 -17.51 6.32
CA THR A 329 -6.26 -16.59 6.63
C THR A 329 -7.57 -17.35 6.90
N ARG A 330 -7.88 -18.38 6.11
CA ARG A 330 -9.06 -19.24 6.36
C ARG A 330 -8.94 -20.00 7.68
N SER A 331 -7.74 -20.48 8.00
CA SER A 331 -7.47 -21.17 9.26
C SER A 331 -7.62 -20.22 10.46
N PHE A 332 -7.23 -18.96 10.29
CA PHE A 332 -7.42 -17.94 11.32
C PHE A 332 -8.91 -17.66 11.55
N LEU A 333 -9.72 -17.52 10.47
CA LEU A 333 -11.17 -17.37 10.61
C LEU A 333 -11.79 -18.58 11.29
N TYR A 334 -11.45 -19.81 10.87
CA TYR A 334 -12.00 -21.02 11.49
C TYR A 334 -11.66 -21.09 12.97
N TRP A 335 -10.42 -20.76 13.36
CA TRP A 335 -10.01 -20.65 14.76
C TRP A 335 -10.82 -19.59 15.51
N MET A 336 -11.01 -18.41 14.93
CA MET A 336 -11.86 -17.38 15.53
C MET A 336 -13.28 -17.86 15.77
N GLN A 337 -13.85 -18.60 14.82
CA GLN A 337 -15.22 -19.10 14.91
C GLN A 337 -15.39 -20.22 15.94
N THR A 338 -14.35 -21.01 16.19
CA THR A 338 -14.49 -22.27 16.96
C THR A 338 -13.73 -22.32 18.30
N GLU A 339 -12.55 -21.70 18.38
CA GLU A 339 -11.63 -21.91 19.52
C GLU A 339 -11.13 -20.62 20.18
N ALA A 340 -11.27 -19.46 19.54
CA ALA A 340 -10.71 -18.23 20.05
C ALA A 340 -11.33 -17.82 21.39
N PRO A 341 -10.53 -17.40 22.38
CA PRO A 341 -11.07 -16.81 23.62
C PRO A 341 -11.92 -15.57 23.30
N ARG A 342 -13.12 -15.51 23.86
CA ARG A 342 -14.06 -14.40 23.72
C ARG A 342 -13.88 -13.37 24.84
N HIS A 343 -14.26 -12.14 24.54
CA HIS A 343 -14.30 -11.03 25.50
C HIS A 343 -15.31 -11.27 26.65
N ASP A 344 -16.37 -12.05 26.42
CA ASP A 344 -17.43 -12.37 27.38
C ASP A 344 -17.13 -13.65 28.21
N GLY A 345 -15.94 -14.22 28.07
CA GLY A 345 -15.50 -15.44 28.76
C GLY A 345 -15.90 -16.73 28.05
N GLY A 346 -16.56 -16.65 26.90
CA GLY A 346 -16.88 -17.79 26.04
C GLY A 346 -15.72 -18.21 25.15
N THR A 347 -16.03 -19.13 24.22
CA THR A 347 -15.07 -19.66 23.25
C THR A 347 -15.69 -19.68 21.85
N GLY A 348 -14.94 -19.18 20.87
CA GLY A 348 -15.36 -19.09 19.48
C GLY A 348 -16.39 -18.00 19.21
N TYR A 349 -16.38 -17.47 17.99
CA TYR A 349 -17.32 -16.49 17.47
C TYR A 349 -18.04 -17.07 16.24
N PRO A 350 -18.95 -18.06 16.41
CA PRO A 350 -19.64 -18.70 15.27
C PRO A 350 -20.50 -17.70 14.47
N GLU A 351 -20.85 -16.55 15.05
CA GLU A 351 -21.55 -15.45 14.42
C GLU A 351 -20.70 -14.63 13.42
N LEU A 352 -19.36 -14.81 13.38
CA LEU A 352 -18.51 -14.20 12.36
C LEU A 352 -18.80 -14.78 10.99
N ARG A 353 -18.98 -13.90 10.01
CA ARG A 353 -19.27 -14.24 8.63
C ARG A 353 -18.32 -13.52 7.66
N PRO A 354 -17.72 -14.22 6.67
CA PRO A 354 -17.09 -13.55 5.54
C PRO A 354 -18.06 -12.61 4.83
N HIS A 355 -17.57 -11.42 4.43
CA HIS A 355 -18.39 -10.41 3.76
C HIS A 355 -17.87 -10.16 2.34
N GLY A 356 -18.29 -11.04 1.41
CA GLY A 356 -17.84 -11.04 0.03
C GLY A 356 -18.21 -9.79 -0.76
N GLU A 357 -19.33 -9.15 -0.41
CA GLU A 357 -19.81 -7.93 -1.06
C GLU A 357 -18.81 -6.78 -0.90
N ALA A 358 -18.09 -6.70 0.22
CA ALA A 358 -17.09 -5.66 0.45
C ALA A 358 -15.81 -5.86 -0.37
N THR A 359 -15.48 -7.10 -0.73
CA THR A 359 -14.26 -7.46 -1.45
C THR A 359 -14.49 -7.87 -2.90
N GLY A 360 -15.76 -8.04 -3.30
CA GLY A 360 -16.11 -8.55 -4.64
C GLY A 360 -15.70 -10.02 -4.86
N THR A 361 -15.66 -10.83 -3.79
CA THR A 361 -15.30 -12.25 -3.81
C THR A 361 -16.35 -13.08 -3.08
N PRO A 362 -16.53 -14.36 -3.40
CA PRO A 362 -17.55 -15.18 -2.77
C PRO A 362 -17.23 -15.57 -1.31
N ASP A 363 -15.99 -15.48 -0.89
CA ASP A 363 -15.48 -15.96 0.41
C ASP A 363 -14.95 -14.85 1.32
N GLY A 364 -15.16 -13.58 0.95
CA GLY A 364 -14.74 -12.43 1.73
C GLY A 364 -13.24 -12.15 1.73
N LEU A 365 -12.42 -13.02 1.12
CA LEU A 365 -11.00 -12.74 0.93
C LEU A 365 -10.81 -11.56 -0.04
N ALA A 366 -9.79 -10.77 0.18
CA ALA A 366 -9.35 -9.80 -0.81
C ALA A 366 -9.04 -10.49 -2.15
N LYS A 367 -9.21 -9.79 -3.27
CA LYS A 367 -8.91 -10.32 -4.60
C LYS A 367 -7.44 -10.65 -4.77
N MET A 368 -6.57 -9.82 -4.18
CA MET A 368 -5.11 -9.95 -4.20
C MET A 368 -4.55 -9.87 -2.78
N PRO A 369 -3.40 -10.50 -2.50
CA PRO A 369 -2.73 -10.35 -1.21
C PRO A 369 -2.18 -8.93 -1.04
N TYR A 370 -2.11 -8.43 0.18
CA TYR A 370 -1.37 -7.23 0.49
C TYR A 370 0.13 -7.51 0.48
N ILE A 371 0.80 -6.95 -0.52
CA ILE A 371 2.24 -7.06 -0.74
C ILE A 371 2.89 -5.76 -0.30
N ARG A 372 3.74 -5.83 0.72
CA ARG A 372 4.41 -4.67 1.30
C ARG A 372 5.67 -4.28 0.55
N GLU A 373 6.36 -5.26 -0.01
CA GLU A 373 7.67 -5.09 -0.62
C GLU A 373 7.78 -5.90 -1.91
N GLY A 374 8.38 -5.28 -2.93
CA GLY A 374 8.70 -5.87 -4.21
C GLY A 374 10.16 -5.64 -4.59
N ARG A 375 10.47 -5.79 -5.88
CA ARG A 375 11.74 -5.34 -6.47
C ARG A 375 11.81 -3.83 -6.36
N ARG A 376 12.97 -3.30 -6.02
CA ARG A 376 13.27 -1.86 -5.97
C ARG A 376 14.37 -1.57 -6.97
N ILE A 377 14.19 -0.58 -7.85
CA ILE A 377 15.19 -0.27 -8.88
C ILE A 377 16.54 0.12 -8.25
N GLN A 378 17.62 -0.26 -8.91
CA GLN A 378 18.87 0.47 -8.75
C GLN A 378 18.70 1.80 -9.47
N ALA A 379 18.62 2.87 -8.68
CA ALA A 379 18.24 4.20 -9.13
C ALA A 379 19.45 5.15 -9.17
N ASP A 380 19.31 6.26 -9.89
CA ASP A 380 20.28 7.36 -9.84
C ASP A 380 20.47 7.92 -8.43
N PHE A 381 19.44 7.79 -7.60
CA PHE A 381 19.47 8.13 -6.19
C PHE A 381 18.64 7.13 -5.39
N THR A 382 19.22 6.54 -4.36
CA THR A 382 18.49 5.64 -3.45
C THR A 382 18.26 6.36 -2.12
N VAL A 383 16.99 6.39 -1.69
CA VAL A 383 16.65 6.91 -0.37
C VAL A 383 17.07 5.90 0.69
N VAL A 384 17.88 6.33 1.64
CA VAL A 384 18.35 5.54 2.78
C VAL A 384 17.84 6.12 4.10
N GLU A 385 17.97 5.37 5.19
CA GLU A 385 17.48 5.74 6.52
C GLU A 385 18.00 7.12 6.97
N GLU A 386 19.27 7.44 6.67
CA GLU A 386 19.90 8.72 7.02
C GLU A 386 19.23 9.94 6.40
N HIS A 387 18.38 9.77 5.39
CA HIS A 387 17.64 10.87 4.78
C HIS A 387 16.36 11.21 5.57
N ILE A 388 15.73 10.24 6.24
CA ILE A 388 14.40 10.41 6.84
C ILE A 388 14.29 9.97 8.31
N GLY A 389 15.18 9.07 8.77
CA GLY A 389 15.12 8.46 10.11
C GLY A 389 15.46 9.44 11.23
N VAL A 390 14.67 9.45 12.29
CA VAL A 390 14.94 10.32 13.45
C VAL A 390 16.23 9.92 14.16
N ALA A 391 16.41 8.63 14.43
CA ALA A 391 17.60 8.09 15.11
C ALA A 391 18.87 8.19 14.24
N ALA A 392 18.76 8.03 12.94
CA ALA A 392 19.87 8.12 11.99
C ALA A 392 20.33 9.56 11.70
N ARG A 393 19.62 10.58 12.20
CA ARG A 393 19.92 12.01 12.00
C ARG A 393 20.18 12.75 13.32
N PRO A 394 21.13 12.32 14.15
CA PRO A 394 21.38 12.94 15.45
C PRO A 394 21.75 14.41 15.32
N GLY A 395 21.07 15.26 16.09
CA GLY A 395 21.30 16.72 16.08
C GLY A 395 20.75 17.47 14.87
N LYS A 396 20.05 16.80 13.94
CA LYS A 396 19.35 17.43 12.81
C LYS A 396 17.83 17.41 13.06
N ALA A 397 17.14 18.47 12.72
CA ALA A 397 15.69 18.55 12.70
C ALA A 397 15.18 18.41 11.26
N GLY A 398 14.17 17.56 11.08
CA GLY A 398 13.57 17.28 9.78
C GLY A 398 14.35 16.28 8.90
N ALA A 399 13.70 15.82 7.85
CA ALA A 399 14.30 14.98 6.83
C ALA A 399 15.30 15.75 5.95
N GLU A 400 16.03 15.04 5.13
CA GLU A 400 16.84 15.64 4.05
C GLU A 400 15.91 16.34 3.05
N ARG A 401 16.34 17.53 2.58
CA ARG A 401 15.66 18.22 1.50
C ARG A 401 16.35 17.93 0.19
N PHE A 402 15.55 17.61 -0.82
CA PHE A 402 16.06 17.26 -2.14
C PHE A 402 15.82 18.39 -3.14
N ARG A 403 16.89 18.82 -3.84
CA ARG A 403 16.78 19.78 -4.94
C ARG A 403 15.77 19.31 -6.00
N ASP A 404 15.76 18.01 -6.25
CA ASP A 404 14.95 17.33 -7.26
C ASP A 404 13.67 16.72 -6.66
N SER A 405 13.11 17.35 -5.59
CA SER A 405 11.83 16.89 -5.03
C SER A 405 10.70 16.94 -6.06
N VAL A 406 9.92 15.87 -6.14
CA VAL A 406 8.72 15.74 -7.00
C VAL A 406 7.44 15.47 -6.22
N GLY A 407 7.51 15.50 -4.90
CA GLY A 407 6.37 15.29 -4.01
C GLY A 407 6.80 15.12 -2.57
N ILE A 408 5.82 14.97 -1.70
CA ILE A 408 6.03 14.79 -0.26
C ILE A 408 5.30 13.57 0.26
N GLY A 409 5.79 13.04 1.38
CA GLY A 409 5.20 11.92 2.08
C GLY A 409 5.49 11.95 3.57
N ALA A 410 4.76 11.15 4.33
CA ALA A 410 5.02 10.98 5.74
C ALA A 410 4.48 9.64 6.23
N TYR A 411 5.36 8.81 6.70
CA TYR A 411 5.04 7.58 7.43
C TYR A 411 6.31 7.09 8.13
N ARG A 412 6.16 6.27 9.18
CA ARG A 412 7.28 5.62 9.83
C ARG A 412 7.89 4.54 8.92
N MET A 413 9.11 4.17 9.15
CA MET A 413 9.68 2.97 8.53
C MET A 413 9.13 1.75 9.27
N ASP A 414 7.96 1.31 8.82
CA ASP A 414 7.18 0.21 9.40
C ASP A 414 7.41 -1.07 8.60
N LEU A 415 8.16 -1.99 9.20
CA LEU A 415 8.46 -3.29 8.63
C LEU A 415 7.80 -4.39 9.45
N HIS A 416 7.14 -5.28 8.75
CA HIS A 416 6.51 -6.47 9.28
C HIS A 416 7.52 -7.63 9.42
N PRO A 417 7.17 -8.71 10.13
CA PRO A 417 8.01 -9.90 10.18
C PRO A 417 8.44 -10.36 8.80
N SER A 418 9.60 -10.97 8.69
CA SER A 418 10.17 -11.33 7.39
C SER A 418 10.42 -12.81 7.22
N SER A 419 10.60 -13.23 5.99
CA SER A 419 10.85 -14.62 5.62
C SER A 419 12.21 -15.18 6.09
N SER A 420 13.12 -14.32 6.57
CA SER A 420 14.35 -14.75 7.26
C SER A 420 14.18 -14.85 8.79
N GLY A 421 12.95 -14.71 9.30
CA GLY A 421 12.64 -14.86 10.72
C GLY A 421 13.01 -13.65 11.58
N ARG A 422 13.08 -12.46 10.99
CA ARG A 422 13.17 -11.21 11.74
C ARG A 422 11.78 -10.77 12.20
N ASN A 423 11.72 -10.23 13.40
CA ASN A 423 10.50 -9.64 13.95
C ASN A 423 10.21 -8.27 13.32
N THR A 424 9.11 -7.64 13.69
CA THR A 424 8.74 -6.30 13.28
C THR A 424 9.83 -5.28 13.60
N LEU A 425 9.93 -4.25 12.78
CA LEU A 425 10.79 -3.10 13.03
C LEU A 425 9.99 -1.84 12.70
N ASP A 426 9.83 -0.92 13.65
CA ASP A 426 9.09 0.33 13.47
C ASP A 426 9.94 1.50 13.95
N LEU A 427 10.52 2.23 12.99
CA LEU A 427 11.43 3.32 13.25
C LEU A 427 10.76 4.67 13.02
N ASP A 428 10.99 5.59 13.95
CA ASP A 428 10.53 6.97 13.84
C ASP A 428 11.15 7.66 12.62
N SER A 429 10.36 8.41 11.88
CA SER A 429 10.78 9.17 10.71
C SER A 429 10.34 10.63 10.79
N TRP A 430 11.02 11.48 10.05
CA TRP A 430 10.53 12.81 9.73
C TRP A 430 9.60 12.74 8.51
N PRO A 431 8.64 13.66 8.36
CA PRO A 431 8.00 13.93 7.07
C PRO A 431 9.06 14.23 6.01
N PHE A 432 8.93 13.64 4.83
CA PHE A 432 9.99 13.57 3.83
C PHE A 432 9.53 14.03 2.45
N GLU A 433 10.50 14.21 1.56
CA GLU A 433 10.30 14.51 0.14
C GLU A 433 10.59 13.26 -0.70
N ILE A 434 10.03 13.23 -1.92
CA ILE A 434 10.27 12.18 -2.92
C ILE A 434 11.27 12.74 -3.94
N PRO A 435 12.53 12.27 -3.98
CA PRO A 435 13.49 12.75 -4.96
C PRO A 435 13.25 12.14 -6.34
N LEU A 436 13.35 12.95 -7.39
CA LEU A 436 13.20 12.51 -8.77
C LEU A 436 14.20 11.39 -9.13
N GLY A 437 15.43 11.49 -8.62
CA GLY A 437 16.45 10.48 -8.84
C GLY A 437 16.07 9.08 -8.39
N ALA A 438 15.16 8.93 -7.43
CA ALA A 438 14.64 7.63 -7.00
C ALA A 438 13.62 7.02 -7.99
N LEU A 439 13.20 7.77 -9.00
CA LEU A 439 12.32 7.30 -10.09
C LEU A 439 13.09 7.00 -11.38
N ILE A 440 14.41 7.09 -11.40
CA ILE A 440 15.24 6.95 -12.59
C ILE A 440 16.14 5.73 -12.46
N PRO A 441 15.87 4.64 -13.20
CA PRO A 441 16.75 3.47 -13.25
C PRO A 441 18.13 3.83 -13.80
N VAL A 442 19.19 3.18 -13.31
CA VAL A 442 20.59 3.48 -13.71
C VAL A 442 20.85 3.29 -15.21
N ARG A 443 20.13 2.42 -15.92
CA ARG A 443 20.35 2.12 -17.34
C ARG A 443 19.23 2.60 -18.25
N LEU A 444 17.99 2.24 -17.95
CA LEU A 444 16.88 2.47 -18.87
C LEU A 444 16.35 3.90 -18.80
N ASN A 445 16.19 4.53 -19.97
CA ASN A 445 15.77 5.92 -20.08
C ASN A 445 14.25 6.12 -20.26
N ASN A 446 13.47 5.03 -20.38
CA ASN A 446 12.03 5.12 -20.58
C ASN A 446 11.22 4.14 -19.70
N VAL A 447 11.83 3.64 -18.63
CA VAL A 447 11.13 2.92 -17.56
C VAL A 447 11.14 3.81 -16.32
N ILE A 448 9.99 3.92 -15.66
CA ILE A 448 9.81 4.76 -14.47
C ILE A 448 9.00 3.97 -13.44
N PRO A 449 9.48 3.77 -12.21
CA PRO A 449 8.66 3.21 -11.14
C PRO A 449 7.54 4.18 -10.77
N ALA A 450 6.33 3.66 -10.63
CA ALA A 450 5.14 4.44 -10.29
C ALA A 450 4.49 3.96 -8.98
N GLY A 451 5.30 3.51 -8.03
CA GLY A 451 4.85 3.02 -6.74
C GLY A 451 6.00 2.48 -5.89
N LYS A 452 5.79 1.35 -5.25
CA LYS A 452 6.71 0.72 -4.28
C LYS A 452 8.07 0.29 -4.86
N THR A 453 8.20 0.25 -6.18
CA THR A 453 9.39 -0.20 -6.92
C THR A 453 10.46 0.88 -7.11
N MET A 454 10.25 2.07 -6.57
CA MET A 454 11.19 3.19 -6.61
C MET A 454 12.50 2.88 -5.87
N GLY A 455 13.53 3.72 -6.06
CA GLY A 455 14.85 3.61 -5.43
C GLY A 455 14.82 3.88 -3.93
N THR A 456 14.47 2.86 -3.16
CA THR A 456 14.48 2.84 -1.69
C THR A 456 15.25 1.60 -1.21
N THR A 457 15.66 1.58 0.06
CA THR A 457 16.16 0.38 0.73
C THR A 457 14.99 -0.43 1.31
N HIS A 458 15.27 -1.62 1.82
CA HIS A 458 14.33 -2.40 2.62
C HIS A 458 13.71 -1.58 3.76
N LEU A 459 14.53 -0.78 4.46
CA LEU A 459 14.10 0.06 5.57
C LEU A 459 13.19 1.21 5.09
N THR A 460 13.68 2.04 4.17
CA THR A 460 12.93 3.23 3.73
C THR A 460 11.71 2.88 2.88
N ASN A 461 11.67 1.71 2.24
CA ASN A 461 10.46 1.20 1.61
C ASN A 461 9.28 1.16 2.60
N GLY A 462 9.52 0.82 3.88
CA GLY A 462 8.50 0.83 4.93
C GLY A 462 7.76 2.17 5.06
N ALA A 463 8.40 3.28 4.78
CA ALA A 463 7.81 4.62 4.80
C ALA A 463 7.23 5.06 3.44
N TYR A 464 7.84 4.64 2.33
CA TYR A 464 7.47 5.08 0.98
C TYR A 464 6.37 4.25 0.32
N ARG A 465 5.98 3.11 0.88
CA ARG A 465 4.99 2.18 0.31
C ARG A 465 3.52 2.45 0.66
N VAL A 466 3.25 3.41 1.57
CA VAL A 466 1.89 3.67 2.06
C VAL A 466 1.05 4.47 1.08
N HIS A 467 -0.27 4.41 1.23
CA HIS A 467 -1.25 4.92 0.27
C HIS A 467 -1.01 6.34 -0.25
N PRO A 468 -0.85 7.39 0.60
CA PRO A 468 -0.64 8.75 0.07
C PRO A 468 0.68 8.90 -0.67
N VAL A 469 1.72 8.16 -0.23
CA VAL A 469 3.06 8.24 -0.83
C VAL A 469 3.12 7.47 -2.15
N GLU A 470 2.50 6.28 -2.23
CA GLU A 470 2.37 5.55 -3.48
C GLU A 470 1.59 6.36 -4.52
N TRP A 471 0.52 7.04 -4.11
CA TRP A 471 -0.22 7.95 -4.98
C TRP A 471 0.65 9.10 -5.48
N ALA A 472 1.38 9.80 -4.60
CA ALA A 472 2.25 10.92 -4.96
C ALA A 472 3.38 10.47 -5.91
N THR A 473 4.00 9.32 -5.64
CA THR A 473 5.01 8.68 -6.51
C THR A 473 4.43 8.39 -7.90
N GLY A 474 3.22 7.83 -7.95
CA GLY A 474 2.52 7.55 -9.20
C GLY A 474 2.22 8.82 -10.00
N GLU A 475 1.69 9.88 -9.37
CA GLU A 475 1.46 11.16 -10.04
C GLU A 475 2.75 11.75 -10.61
N ALA A 476 3.83 11.75 -9.82
CA ALA A 476 5.14 12.22 -10.27
C ALA A 476 5.65 11.43 -11.48
N ALA A 477 5.53 10.09 -11.45
CA ALA A 477 5.94 9.21 -12.54
C ALA A 477 5.14 9.45 -13.83
N GLY A 478 3.81 9.54 -13.73
CA GLY A 478 2.94 9.84 -14.87
C GLY A 478 3.18 11.23 -15.45
N ALA A 479 3.39 12.21 -14.58
CA ALA A 479 3.74 13.58 -14.99
C ALA A 479 5.11 13.64 -15.67
N LEU A 480 6.11 12.92 -15.15
CA LEU A 480 7.46 12.85 -15.73
C LEU A 480 7.42 12.25 -17.14
N ALA A 481 6.73 11.14 -17.33
CA ALA A 481 6.57 10.54 -18.64
C ALA A 481 5.90 11.50 -19.65
N ALA A 482 4.83 12.18 -19.21
CA ALA A 482 4.14 13.17 -20.04
C ALA A 482 5.02 14.36 -20.36
N TYR A 483 5.76 14.90 -19.40
CA TYR A 483 6.70 16.00 -19.57
C TYR A 483 7.81 15.65 -20.56
N CYS A 484 8.46 14.50 -20.37
CA CYS A 484 9.53 14.03 -21.26
C CYS A 484 9.05 13.88 -22.71
N LEU A 485 7.83 13.39 -22.93
CA LEU A 485 7.23 13.28 -24.26
C LEU A 485 6.98 14.64 -24.91
N GLN A 486 6.55 15.64 -24.14
CA GLN A 486 6.22 16.97 -24.64
C GLN A 486 7.48 17.80 -24.87
N SER A 487 8.44 17.76 -23.95
CA SER A 487 9.69 18.53 -23.98
C SER A 487 10.80 17.86 -24.79
N LYS A 488 10.60 16.58 -25.21
CA LYS A 488 11.57 15.76 -25.95
C LYS A 488 12.89 15.58 -25.18
N THR A 489 12.77 15.33 -23.89
CA THR A 489 13.86 15.08 -22.97
C THR A 489 13.72 13.68 -22.36
N THR A 490 14.72 13.22 -21.62
CA THR A 490 14.68 11.99 -20.83
C THR A 490 14.48 12.32 -19.34
N PRO A 491 14.07 11.35 -18.50
CA PRO A 491 14.00 11.54 -17.06
C PRO A 491 15.32 12.03 -16.45
N ARG A 492 16.44 11.48 -16.89
CA ARG A 492 17.78 11.85 -16.43
C ARG A 492 18.15 13.27 -16.83
N GLU A 493 17.94 13.64 -18.11
CA GLU A 493 18.17 15.01 -18.57
C GLU A 493 17.27 16.02 -17.84
N THR A 494 16.02 15.64 -17.55
CA THR A 494 15.09 16.46 -16.75
C THR A 494 15.63 16.73 -15.34
N ARG A 495 16.28 15.73 -14.71
CA ARG A 495 16.90 15.85 -13.39
C ARG A 495 18.19 16.65 -13.42
N ASP A 496 19.06 16.40 -14.41
CA ASP A 496 20.43 16.89 -14.43
C ASP A 496 20.56 18.33 -14.92
N GLN A 497 19.60 18.80 -15.75
CA GLN A 497 19.59 20.16 -16.27
C GLN A 497 18.69 21.06 -15.41
N ASP A 498 19.27 22.06 -14.74
CA ASP A 498 18.54 22.93 -13.80
C ASP A 498 17.27 23.53 -14.41
N PHE A 499 17.34 24.04 -15.63
CA PHE A 499 16.17 24.60 -16.33
C PHE A 499 15.06 23.56 -16.54
N GLN A 500 15.41 22.33 -16.92
CA GLN A 500 14.43 21.26 -17.15
C GLN A 500 13.79 20.84 -15.83
N LEU A 501 14.57 20.73 -14.77
CA LEU A 501 14.08 20.37 -13.45
C LEU A 501 13.11 21.43 -12.90
N GLU A 502 13.49 22.71 -12.97
CA GLU A 502 12.65 23.82 -12.52
C GLU A 502 11.33 23.90 -13.31
N ASP A 503 11.39 23.71 -14.64
CA ASP A 503 10.20 23.70 -15.48
C ASP A 503 9.30 22.50 -15.14
N PHE A 504 9.87 21.30 -14.97
CA PHE A 504 9.11 20.12 -14.53
C PHE A 504 8.48 20.32 -13.13
N GLN A 505 9.22 20.84 -12.16
CA GLN A 505 8.69 21.18 -10.84
C GLN A 505 7.59 22.24 -10.91
N SER A 506 7.71 23.20 -11.82
CA SER A 506 6.64 24.17 -12.10
C SER A 506 5.39 23.49 -12.66
N VAL A 507 5.53 22.51 -13.56
CA VAL A 507 4.40 21.71 -14.05
C VAL A 507 3.71 20.94 -12.92
N LEU A 508 4.48 20.30 -12.05
CA LEU A 508 3.94 19.57 -10.88
C LEU A 508 3.13 20.50 -9.96
N SER A 509 3.70 21.64 -9.58
CA SER A 509 3.07 22.55 -8.63
C SER A 509 1.90 23.33 -9.23
N THR A 510 2.04 23.86 -10.46
CA THR A 510 1.04 24.78 -11.04
C THR A 510 -0.08 24.08 -11.81
N ARG A 511 0.20 22.94 -12.46
CA ARG A 511 -0.79 22.23 -13.27
C ARG A 511 -1.43 21.05 -12.55
N LEU A 512 -0.69 20.41 -11.63
CA LEU A 512 -1.16 19.24 -10.90
C LEU A 512 -1.46 19.53 -9.44
N ASP A 513 -1.07 20.70 -8.92
CA ASP A 513 -1.25 21.11 -7.52
C ASP A 513 -0.61 20.10 -6.55
N ILE A 514 0.67 19.80 -6.83
CA ILE A 514 1.52 18.92 -6.03
C ILE A 514 2.47 19.76 -5.19
N ASP A 515 2.43 19.57 -3.88
CA ASP A 515 3.39 20.18 -2.96
C ASP A 515 4.75 19.47 -3.10
N LEU A 516 5.82 20.22 -3.33
CA LEU A 516 7.19 19.69 -3.44
C LEU A 516 7.92 19.68 -2.09
N HIS A 517 7.46 20.47 -1.14
CA HIS A 517 8.09 20.62 0.18
C HIS A 517 7.04 20.62 1.28
N TRP A 518 7.39 20.05 2.42
CA TRP A 518 6.56 20.14 3.62
C TRP A 518 6.52 21.57 4.15
N PRO A 519 5.36 22.04 4.63
CA PRO A 519 5.30 23.28 5.42
C PRO A 519 6.12 23.09 6.70
N GLU A 520 6.71 24.18 7.20
CA GLU A 520 7.70 24.14 8.30
C GLU A 520 7.21 23.38 9.53
N PHE A 521 5.96 23.61 9.96
CA PHE A 521 5.39 22.92 11.13
C PHE A 521 5.35 21.39 10.95
N GLY A 522 5.03 20.89 9.76
CA GLY A 522 5.01 19.46 9.44
C GLY A 522 6.42 18.90 9.31
N ALA A 523 7.30 19.60 8.59
CA ALA A 523 8.68 19.17 8.35
C ALA A 523 9.48 18.93 9.64
N LEU A 524 9.17 19.66 10.72
CA LEU A 524 9.88 19.59 12.00
C LEU A 524 9.16 18.75 13.07
N THR A 525 8.09 18.04 12.72
CA THR A 525 7.35 17.19 13.65
C THR A 525 7.55 15.72 13.27
N PRO A 526 8.35 14.96 14.04
CA PRO A 526 8.62 13.55 13.69
C PRO A 526 7.38 12.69 13.87
N LEU A 527 7.23 11.71 12.99
CA LEU A 527 6.25 10.65 13.11
C LEU A 527 6.79 9.61 14.07
N ARG A 528 6.12 9.46 15.20
CA ARG A 528 6.46 8.50 16.24
C ARG A 528 5.33 7.51 16.44
N ARG A 529 5.67 6.28 16.77
CA ARG A 529 4.67 5.25 17.02
C ARG A 529 3.69 5.63 18.14
N PHE A 530 4.19 6.23 19.21
CA PHE A 530 3.38 6.67 20.35
C PHE A 530 2.86 8.11 20.21
N GLY A 531 3.16 8.79 19.13
CA GLY A 531 2.76 10.18 18.88
C GLY A 531 1.33 10.37 18.38
N TYR A 532 0.54 9.31 18.30
CA TYR A 532 -0.91 9.40 18.08
C TYR A 532 -1.71 9.75 19.33
N VAL A 533 -1.08 9.93 20.46
CA VAL A 533 -1.71 10.65 21.56
C VAL A 533 -1.84 12.08 21.10
N GLN A 534 -3.03 12.46 20.65
CA GLN A 534 -3.40 13.86 20.57
C GLN A 534 -3.04 14.50 21.91
N THR A 535 -1.94 15.26 21.94
CA THR A 535 -1.90 16.37 22.88
C THR A 535 -3.05 17.24 22.47
N ALA A 536 -4.13 17.20 23.26
CA ALA A 536 -5.22 18.13 23.11
C ALA A 536 -4.59 19.50 22.92
N ALA A 537 -4.89 20.13 21.80
CA ALA A 537 -4.52 21.49 21.56
C ALA A 537 -5.12 22.31 22.71
N SER A 538 -4.25 22.81 23.58
CA SER A 538 -4.59 23.86 24.54
C SER A 538 -4.85 25.15 23.80
#